data_afbeaf4e6038a6e932b5c9884c23c216
#
_entry.id   afbeaf4e6038a6e932b5c9884c23c216
#
_cell.length_a   1.000
_cell.length_b   1.000
_cell.length_c   1.000
_cell.angle_alpha   90.00
_cell.angle_beta   90.00
_cell.angle_gamma   90.00
#
_symmetry.space_group_name_H-M   'P 1'
#
loop_
_entity.id
_entity.type
_entity.pdbx_description
1 polymer ?
#
loop_
_entity_poly.entity_id
_entity_poly.type
_entity_poly.pdbx_seq_one_letter_code
_entity_poly.pdbx_strand_id
1 'polypeptide(L)'
;MPKPKIPGLFTGMRITFGELLKTLFPKRGIMTLIPSPRRGAVTVQYPHENESPAPRARGVIALKSENCTVCMLCVRSCPDWCIYIEGHKTKAPPRRPGGKERTVSALDRFDIDYALCMYCGICVEVCPFDALFWSPEYEYSEARIADLLHDKDKLGEWMATVPEPPPLEAGAVKKK
;
A
#
# COMPACT_ATOMS: atom_id res chain seq x y z
N MET A 1 24.73 -24.94 41.68
CA MET A 1 26.00 -24.65 41.00
C MET A 1 25.69 -23.68 39.85
N PRO A 2 26.26 -22.46 39.78
CA PRO A 2 26.05 -21.55 38.68
C PRO A 2 26.72 -22.13 37.41
N LYS A 3 25.93 -22.20 36.31
CA LYS A 3 26.49 -22.61 35.02
C LYS A 3 27.57 -21.65 34.57
N PRO A 4 28.72 -22.13 34.01
CA PRO A 4 29.76 -21.25 33.54
C PRO A 4 29.23 -20.30 32.49
N LYS A 5 29.42 -18.99 32.68
CA LYS A 5 29.08 -17.96 31.72
C LYS A 5 30.06 -18.05 30.54
N ILE A 6 29.63 -18.63 29.44
CA ILE A 6 30.40 -18.63 28.19
C ILE A 6 30.52 -17.18 27.73
N PRO A 7 31.72 -16.66 27.41
CA PRO A 7 31.87 -15.32 26.86
C PRO A 7 30.93 -15.10 25.63
N GLY A 8 30.32 -13.94 25.51
CA GLY A 8 29.34 -13.64 24.45
C GLY A 8 29.85 -13.89 23.03
N LEU A 9 31.16 -13.72 22.82
CA LEU A 9 31.85 -14.01 21.54
C LEU A 9 31.67 -15.49 21.14
N PHE A 10 31.93 -16.43 22.05
CA PHE A 10 31.77 -17.87 21.76
C PHE A 10 30.29 -18.27 21.59
N THR A 11 29.40 -17.59 22.28
CA THR A 11 27.96 -17.81 22.09
C THR A 11 27.52 -17.35 20.71
N GLY A 12 27.97 -16.18 20.26
CA GLY A 12 27.69 -15.68 18.92
C GLY A 12 28.26 -16.60 17.83
N MET A 13 29.54 -16.98 17.95
CA MET A 13 30.17 -17.91 16.99
C MET A 13 29.45 -19.25 16.92
N ARG A 14 29.01 -19.79 18.03
CA ARG A 14 28.25 -21.06 18.08
C ARG A 14 26.91 -20.95 17.36
N ILE A 15 26.22 -19.82 17.49
CA ILE A 15 24.95 -19.57 16.80
C ILE A 15 25.17 -19.50 15.29
N THR A 16 26.10 -18.65 14.83
CA THR A 16 26.38 -18.47 13.39
C THR A 16 26.90 -19.77 12.75
N PHE A 17 27.77 -20.50 13.44
CA PHE A 17 28.24 -21.80 12.95
C PHE A 17 27.11 -22.84 12.91
N GLY A 18 26.22 -22.82 13.87
CA GLY A 18 25.01 -23.67 13.88
C GLY A 18 24.11 -23.40 12.69
N GLU A 19 23.89 -22.13 12.32
CA GLU A 19 23.10 -21.76 11.14
C GLU A 19 23.84 -22.15 9.83
N LEU A 20 25.16 -21.97 9.77
CA LEU A 20 25.95 -22.43 8.64
C LEU A 20 25.79 -23.93 8.40
N LEU A 21 25.92 -24.76 9.46
CA LEU A 21 25.75 -26.20 9.32
C LEU A 21 24.33 -26.59 8.90
N LYS A 22 23.30 -25.87 9.35
CA LYS A 22 21.90 -26.11 8.93
C LYS A 22 21.69 -25.80 7.45
N THR A 23 22.38 -24.81 6.91
CA THR A 23 22.27 -24.44 5.49
C THR A 23 23.09 -25.41 4.59
N LEU A 24 24.28 -25.84 5.04
CA LEU A 24 25.12 -26.78 4.30
C LEU A 24 24.58 -28.22 4.31
N PHE A 25 23.96 -28.62 5.41
CA PHE A 25 23.39 -29.98 5.57
C PHE A 25 21.88 -29.90 5.82
N PRO A 26 21.09 -29.49 4.84
CA PRO A 26 19.63 -29.50 4.98
C PRO A 26 19.20 -30.96 5.19
N LYS A 27 18.57 -31.26 6.31
CA LYS A 27 17.96 -32.58 6.55
C LYS A 27 16.88 -32.79 5.48
N ARG A 28 17.21 -33.49 4.42
CA ARG A 28 16.26 -33.96 3.40
C ARG A 28 15.30 -34.95 4.06
N GLY A 29 14.26 -34.45 4.66
CA GLY A 29 13.10 -35.25 5.03
C GLY A 29 12.27 -35.48 3.78
N ILE A 30 11.96 -36.75 3.51
CA ILE A 30 11.20 -37.26 2.35
C ILE A 30 9.74 -36.69 2.29
N MET A 31 9.34 -35.85 3.19
CA MET A 31 7.97 -35.34 3.32
C MET A 31 7.95 -33.87 3.69
N THR A 32 8.23 -32.99 2.73
CA THR A 32 7.96 -31.56 2.92
C THR A 32 7.13 -30.99 1.79
N LEU A 33 5.85 -31.37 1.78
CA LEU A 33 4.79 -30.64 1.09
C LEU A 33 4.33 -29.40 1.88
N ILE A 34 5.01 -29.09 2.99
CA ILE A 34 4.72 -27.89 3.80
C ILE A 34 6.00 -27.07 3.86
N PRO A 35 6.05 -25.86 3.28
CA PRO A 35 7.18 -24.96 3.45
C PRO A 35 7.31 -24.59 4.92
N SER A 36 8.35 -25.12 5.59
CA SER A 36 8.65 -24.75 6.96
C SER A 36 9.42 -23.44 6.97
N PRO A 37 8.92 -22.35 7.58
CA PRO A 37 9.56 -21.03 7.57
C PRO A 37 10.89 -20.98 8.36
N ARG A 38 11.42 -22.12 8.78
CA ARG A 38 12.62 -22.21 9.63
C ARG A 38 13.81 -22.94 9.01
N ARG A 39 13.77 -23.27 7.72
CA ARG A 39 14.84 -24.07 7.08
C ARG A 39 15.36 -23.40 5.82
N GLY A 40 16.36 -22.56 5.99
CA GLY A 40 17.08 -21.92 4.89
C GLY A 40 16.38 -20.68 4.34
N ALA A 41 17.03 -20.00 3.42
CA ALA A 41 16.42 -18.90 2.66
C ALA A 41 15.44 -19.49 1.61
N VAL A 42 14.21 -19.02 1.61
CA VAL A 42 13.27 -19.26 0.52
C VAL A 42 13.53 -18.20 -0.53
N THR A 43 13.85 -18.63 -1.75
CA THR A 43 14.07 -17.74 -2.87
C THR A 43 12.94 -17.90 -3.86
N VAL A 44 12.46 -16.80 -4.42
CA VAL A 44 11.47 -16.75 -5.49
C VAL A 44 12.18 -16.37 -6.77
N GLN A 45 11.88 -17.04 -7.89
CA GLN A 45 12.48 -16.75 -9.18
C GLN A 45 11.76 -15.60 -9.89
N TYR A 46 11.84 -14.42 -9.28
CA TYR A 46 11.32 -13.19 -9.89
C TYR A 46 12.06 -12.87 -11.21
N PRO A 47 11.39 -12.45 -12.31
CA PRO A 47 9.94 -12.15 -12.43
C PRO A 47 9.07 -13.35 -12.83
N HIS A 48 9.65 -14.55 -13.00
CA HIS A 48 8.92 -15.74 -13.47
C HIS A 48 7.95 -16.29 -12.41
N GLU A 49 8.30 -16.08 -11.15
CA GLU A 49 7.46 -16.42 -10.00
C GLU A 49 7.28 -15.18 -9.15
N ASN A 50 6.03 -14.78 -8.88
CA ASN A 50 5.67 -13.68 -8.00
C ASN A 50 4.88 -14.21 -6.81
N GLU A 51 5.23 -13.76 -5.62
CA GLU A 51 4.38 -13.98 -4.46
C GLU A 51 3.19 -13.01 -4.51
N SER A 52 1.99 -13.52 -4.27
CA SER A 52 0.82 -12.66 -4.15
C SER A 52 0.99 -11.71 -2.96
N PRO A 53 0.79 -10.40 -3.15
CA PRO A 53 0.92 -9.44 -2.07
C PRO A 53 -0.07 -9.76 -0.94
N ALA A 54 0.32 -9.45 0.29
CA ALA A 54 -0.55 -9.62 1.46
C ALA A 54 -1.84 -8.80 1.28
N PRO A 55 -3.00 -9.23 1.83
CA PRO A 55 -4.29 -8.53 1.65
C PRO A 55 -4.30 -7.07 2.10
N ARG A 56 -3.33 -6.66 2.92
CA ARG A 56 -3.15 -5.28 3.41
C ARG A 56 -1.82 -4.67 2.96
N ALA A 57 -1.28 -5.15 1.85
CA ALA A 57 -0.08 -4.55 1.27
C ALA A 57 -0.35 -3.10 0.86
N ARG A 58 0.62 -2.23 1.09
CA ARG A 58 0.60 -0.83 0.65
C ARG A 58 1.40 -0.74 -0.64
N GLY A 59 0.68 -0.78 -1.75
CA GLY A 59 1.24 -0.52 -3.07
C GLY A 59 0.97 0.92 -3.52
N VAL A 60 0.66 1.12 -4.79
CA VAL A 60 0.33 2.44 -5.33
C VAL A 60 -1.04 2.91 -4.83
N ILE A 61 -1.23 4.22 -4.72
CA ILE A 61 -2.51 4.82 -4.32
C ILE A 61 -3.36 5.03 -5.59
N ALA A 62 -4.55 4.46 -5.61
CA ALA A 62 -5.53 4.64 -6.67
C ALA A 62 -6.51 5.77 -6.32
N LEU A 63 -6.95 6.53 -7.33
CA LEU A 63 -7.87 7.66 -7.18
C LEU A 63 -9.21 7.38 -7.86
N LYS A 64 -10.28 7.47 -7.11
CA LYS A 64 -11.64 7.56 -7.63
C LYS A 64 -12.04 9.03 -7.73
N SER A 65 -11.82 9.63 -8.89
CA SER A 65 -11.95 11.08 -9.11
C SER A 65 -13.38 11.60 -8.84
N GLU A 66 -14.42 10.79 -9.12
CA GLU A 66 -15.80 11.18 -8.89
C GLU A 66 -16.15 11.41 -7.41
N ASN A 67 -15.40 10.77 -6.52
CA ASN A 67 -15.63 10.91 -5.08
C ASN A 67 -14.85 12.12 -4.49
N CYS A 68 -13.87 12.64 -5.22
CA CYS A 68 -13.04 13.73 -4.72
C CYS A 68 -13.79 15.07 -4.73
N THR A 69 -13.89 15.70 -3.58
CA THR A 69 -14.57 17.00 -3.40
C THR A 69 -13.61 18.17 -3.24
N VAL A 70 -12.32 17.97 -3.52
CA VAL A 70 -11.29 19.02 -3.37
C VAL A 70 -11.24 19.61 -1.94
N CYS A 71 -11.42 18.77 -0.92
CA CYS A 71 -11.44 19.22 0.47
C CYS A 71 -10.05 19.52 1.05
N MET A 72 -8.97 19.16 0.35
CA MET A 72 -7.57 19.40 0.70
C MET A 72 -7.10 18.72 2.00
N LEU A 73 -7.86 17.79 2.57
CA LEU A 73 -7.46 17.10 3.81
C LEU A 73 -6.23 16.21 3.59
N CYS A 74 -6.20 15.46 2.50
CA CYS A 74 -5.06 14.61 2.15
C CYS A 74 -3.77 15.41 1.95
N VAL A 75 -3.85 16.57 1.29
CA VAL A 75 -2.70 17.49 1.09
C VAL A 75 -2.16 18.00 2.42
N ARG A 76 -3.06 18.49 3.28
CA ARG A 76 -2.67 19.06 4.60
C ARG A 76 -2.11 18.03 5.56
N SER A 77 -2.54 16.77 5.43
CA SER A 77 -2.09 15.68 6.30
C SER A 77 -0.87 14.94 5.74
N CYS A 78 -0.45 15.26 4.52
CA CYS A 78 0.73 14.64 3.91
C CYS A 78 2.01 15.19 4.56
N PRO A 79 2.86 14.34 5.19
CA PRO A 79 4.11 14.78 5.79
C PRO A 79 5.14 15.22 4.75
N ASP A 80 5.10 14.63 3.55
CA ASP A 80 6.10 14.83 2.49
C ASP A 80 5.66 15.85 1.43
N TRP A 81 4.45 16.40 1.54
CA TRP A 81 3.90 17.41 0.61
C TRP A 81 3.90 16.95 -0.85
N CYS A 82 3.75 15.65 -1.08
CA CYS A 82 3.82 15.02 -2.39
C CYS A 82 2.50 15.02 -3.17
N ILE A 83 1.43 15.66 -2.66
CA ILE A 83 0.10 15.66 -3.26
C ILE A 83 -0.24 17.06 -3.74
N TYR A 84 -0.57 17.20 -5.02
CA TYR A 84 -0.96 18.45 -5.65
C TYR A 84 -2.40 18.37 -6.12
N ILE A 85 -3.26 19.28 -5.64
CA ILE A 85 -4.68 19.31 -5.99
C ILE A 85 -5.07 20.71 -6.43
N GLU A 86 -5.73 20.80 -7.58
CA GLU A 86 -6.38 22.00 -8.08
C GLU A 86 -7.84 21.69 -8.39
N GLY A 87 -8.70 22.68 -8.18
CA GLY A 87 -10.11 22.54 -8.49
C GLY A 87 -10.82 23.87 -8.48
N HIS A 88 -11.96 23.91 -9.16
CA HIS A 88 -12.79 25.10 -9.25
C HIS A 88 -14.19 24.83 -8.71
N LYS A 89 -14.91 25.92 -8.45
CA LYS A 89 -16.32 25.83 -8.02
C LYS A 89 -17.21 25.83 -9.26
N THR A 90 -18.06 24.81 -9.36
CA THR A 90 -19.07 24.69 -10.42
C THR A 90 -20.48 24.57 -9.83
N LYS A 91 -21.47 24.86 -10.64
CA LYS A 91 -22.89 24.70 -10.25
C LYS A 91 -23.37 23.30 -10.61
N ALA A 92 -23.90 22.58 -9.64
CA ALA A 92 -24.51 21.28 -9.84
C ALA A 92 -26.05 21.38 -9.75
N PRO A 93 -26.77 20.53 -10.46
CA PRO A 93 -28.21 20.47 -10.36
C PRO A 93 -28.66 20.14 -8.94
N PRO A 94 -29.85 20.55 -8.54
CA PRO A 94 -30.40 20.26 -7.22
C PRO A 94 -30.58 18.74 -7.01
N ARG A 95 -30.34 18.25 -5.79
CA ARG A 95 -30.55 16.83 -5.44
C ARG A 95 -32.04 16.41 -5.40
N ARG A 96 -32.96 17.39 -5.32
CA ARG A 96 -34.40 17.16 -5.28
C ARG A 96 -35.07 18.02 -6.35
N PRO A 97 -36.14 17.54 -7.00
CA PRO A 97 -36.92 18.33 -7.92
C PRO A 97 -37.42 19.63 -7.23
N GLY A 98 -37.20 20.79 -7.86
CA GLY A 98 -37.58 22.09 -7.30
C GLY A 98 -36.60 22.68 -6.26
N GLY A 99 -35.47 22.05 -5.97
CA GLY A 99 -34.44 22.58 -5.08
C GLY A 99 -33.63 23.70 -5.74
N LYS A 100 -32.81 24.40 -4.91
CA LYS A 100 -31.85 25.40 -5.42
C LYS A 100 -30.61 24.71 -5.98
N GLU A 101 -30.02 25.32 -7.01
CA GLU A 101 -28.68 24.95 -7.49
C GLU A 101 -27.67 25.00 -6.35
N ARG A 102 -26.78 24.04 -6.33
CA ARG A 102 -25.71 23.98 -5.32
C ARG A 102 -24.35 24.18 -5.94
N THR A 103 -23.49 24.89 -5.25
CA THR A 103 -22.09 25.02 -5.63
C THR A 103 -21.35 23.76 -5.14
N VAL A 104 -20.67 23.08 -6.06
CA VAL A 104 -19.79 21.94 -5.78
C VAL A 104 -18.39 22.24 -6.27
N SER A 105 -17.39 21.64 -5.65
CA SER A 105 -16.02 21.71 -6.17
C SER A 105 -15.81 20.61 -7.19
N ALA A 106 -15.31 20.98 -8.37
CA ALA A 106 -14.88 20.06 -9.41
C ALA A 106 -13.36 19.91 -9.33
N LEU A 107 -12.89 18.69 -9.51
CA LEU A 107 -11.48 18.34 -9.49
C LEU A 107 -10.87 18.56 -10.88
N ASP A 108 -9.95 19.49 -11.00
CA ASP A 108 -9.22 19.76 -12.24
C ASP A 108 -7.94 18.94 -12.31
N ARG A 109 -7.14 19.00 -11.25
CA ARG A 109 -5.84 18.34 -11.16
C ARG A 109 -5.72 17.60 -9.83
N PHE A 110 -5.18 16.40 -9.90
CA PHE A 110 -4.81 15.61 -8.73
C PHE A 110 -3.57 14.80 -9.08
N ASP A 111 -2.43 15.19 -8.53
CA ASP A 111 -1.18 14.49 -8.79
C ASP A 111 -0.57 13.99 -7.49
N ILE A 112 0.09 12.86 -7.56
CA ILE A 112 0.95 12.34 -6.48
C ILE A 112 2.36 12.17 -7.04
N ASP A 113 3.33 12.80 -6.38
CA ASP A 113 4.73 12.61 -6.67
C ASP A 113 5.27 11.40 -5.89
N TYR A 114 5.41 10.28 -6.58
CA TYR A 114 5.92 9.05 -6.00
C TYR A 114 7.43 9.06 -5.76
N ALA A 115 8.17 10.06 -6.30
CA ALA A 115 9.57 10.27 -5.95
C ALA A 115 9.72 10.81 -4.51
N LEU A 116 8.68 11.45 -3.96
CA LEU A 116 8.65 12.01 -2.62
C LEU A 116 7.82 11.17 -1.64
N CYS A 117 6.83 10.43 -2.15
CA CYS A 117 5.86 9.71 -1.33
C CYS A 117 6.50 8.59 -0.49
N MET A 118 6.33 8.64 0.82
CA MET A 118 6.81 7.60 1.75
C MET A 118 5.79 6.47 2.02
N TYR A 119 4.70 6.40 1.30
CA TYR A 119 3.66 5.36 1.43
C TYR A 119 3.07 5.23 2.84
N CYS A 120 3.01 6.30 3.60
CA CYS A 120 2.46 6.29 4.97
C CYS A 120 0.96 5.98 5.03
N GLY A 121 0.20 6.31 3.98
CA GLY A 121 -1.23 6.04 3.87
C GLY A 121 -2.16 7.00 4.61
N ILE A 122 -1.63 8.02 5.25
CA ILE A 122 -2.45 9.02 5.98
C ILE A 122 -3.49 9.65 5.04
N CYS A 123 -3.12 9.92 3.78
CA CYS A 123 -4.04 10.49 2.79
C CYS A 123 -5.25 9.60 2.50
N VAL A 124 -5.07 8.28 2.50
CA VAL A 124 -6.16 7.31 2.33
C VAL A 124 -7.06 7.29 3.55
N GLU A 125 -6.48 7.27 4.76
CA GLU A 125 -7.22 7.18 6.01
C GLU A 125 -8.00 8.47 6.34
N VAL A 126 -7.45 9.63 5.99
CA VAL A 126 -8.07 10.94 6.29
C VAL A 126 -9.15 11.32 5.27
N CYS A 127 -9.29 10.60 4.16
CA CYS A 127 -10.28 10.92 3.13
C CYS A 127 -11.71 10.55 3.57
N PRO A 128 -12.61 11.53 3.83
CA PRO A 128 -13.96 11.24 4.30
C PRO A 128 -14.92 10.84 3.18
N PHE A 129 -14.45 10.87 1.93
CA PHE A 129 -15.29 10.63 0.74
C PHE A 129 -14.92 9.33 0.01
N ASP A 130 -14.00 8.53 0.58
CA ASP A 130 -13.53 7.29 -0.05
C ASP A 130 -13.09 7.52 -1.52
N ALA A 131 -12.23 8.53 -1.71
CA ALA A 131 -11.67 8.85 -3.01
C ALA A 131 -10.30 8.18 -3.26
N LEU A 132 -9.60 7.76 -2.21
CA LEU A 132 -8.27 7.16 -2.29
C LEU A 132 -8.30 5.73 -1.78
N PHE A 133 -7.66 4.83 -2.51
CA PHE A 133 -7.61 3.40 -2.21
C PHE A 133 -6.18 2.87 -2.36
N TRP A 134 -5.87 1.76 -1.69
CA TRP A 134 -4.65 1.02 -1.91
C TRP A 134 -4.83 0.03 -3.04
N SER A 135 -3.98 0.13 -4.07
CA SER A 135 -3.77 -0.93 -5.03
C SER A 135 -2.62 -1.83 -4.54
N PRO A 136 -2.65 -3.14 -4.80
CA PRO A 136 -1.54 -4.04 -4.50
C PRO A 136 -0.34 -3.87 -5.45
N GLU A 137 -0.51 -3.10 -6.52
CA GLU A 137 0.52 -2.89 -7.53
C GLU A 137 1.69 -2.07 -6.99
N TYR A 138 2.91 -2.49 -7.31
CA TYR A 138 4.15 -1.85 -6.87
C TYR A 138 5.21 -1.75 -7.98
N GLU A 139 4.95 -2.34 -9.14
CA GLU A 139 5.88 -2.40 -10.28
C GLU A 139 5.66 -1.22 -11.24
N TYR A 140 5.96 0.00 -10.81
CA TYR A 140 5.82 1.21 -11.63
C TYR A 140 7.12 2.02 -11.67
N SER A 141 8.26 1.35 -11.71
CA SER A 141 9.56 2.01 -11.84
C SER A 141 9.68 2.71 -13.19
N GLU A 142 10.19 3.93 -13.17
CA GLU A 142 10.34 4.79 -14.35
C GLU A 142 11.81 5.14 -14.58
N ALA A 143 12.17 5.43 -15.84
CA ALA A 143 13.54 5.80 -16.20
C ALA A 143 13.91 7.22 -15.77
N ARG A 144 12.91 8.10 -15.64
CA ARG A 144 13.10 9.51 -15.25
C ARG A 144 12.25 9.81 -14.02
N ILE A 145 12.82 10.55 -13.09
CA ILE A 145 12.12 10.95 -11.86
C ILE A 145 10.84 11.75 -12.13
N ALA A 146 10.80 12.51 -13.22
CA ALA A 146 9.61 13.27 -13.60
C ALA A 146 8.41 12.40 -13.96
N ASP A 147 8.65 11.18 -14.43
CA ASP A 147 7.60 10.23 -14.82
C ASP A 147 6.97 9.53 -13.60
N LEU A 148 7.56 9.71 -12.41
CA LEU A 148 6.98 9.29 -11.13
C LEU A 148 5.91 10.27 -10.60
N LEU A 149 5.70 11.40 -11.26
CA LEU A 149 4.55 12.26 -11.00
C LEU A 149 3.33 11.66 -11.69
N HIS A 150 2.49 10.97 -10.93
CA HIS A 150 1.28 10.35 -11.45
C HIS A 150 0.11 11.33 -11.37
N ASP A 151 -0.46 11.63 -12.51
CA ASP A 151 -1.61 12.51 -12.68
C ASP A 151 -2.94 11.79 -12.33
N LYS A 152 -4.01 12.54 -12.37
CA LYS A 152 -5.37 12.09 -12.08
C LYS A 152 -5.77 10.87 -12.91
N ASP A 153 -5.38 10.83 -14.17
CA ASP A 153 -5.80 9.77 -15.10
C ASP A 153 -5.01 8.48 -14.82
N LYS A 154 -3.70 8.57 -14.66
CA LYS A 154 -2.84 7.43 -14.26
C LYS A 154 -3.23 6.87 -12.89
N LEU A 155 -3.56 7.73 -11.92
CA LEU A 155 -4.07 7.30 -10.62
C LEU A 155 -5.45 6.62 -10.72
N GLY A 156 -6.27 7.05 -11.69
CA GLY A 156 -7.56 6.45 -11.98
C GLY A 156 -7.46 5.04 -12.57
N GLU A 157 -6.46 4.79 -13.42
CA GLU A 157 -6.21 3.46 -13.99
C GLU A 157 -5.96 2.41 -12.91
N TRP A 158 -5.28 2.76 -11.82
CA TRP A 158 -5.01 1.87 -10.71
C TRP A 158 -6.28 1.41 -9.96
N MET A 159 -7.42 2.07 -10.17
CA MET A 159 -8.69 1.62 -9.56
C MET A 159 -9.12 0.23 -10.04
N ALA A 160 -8.70 -0.18 -11.24
CA ALA A 160 -9.00 -1.51 -11.77
C ALA A 160 -8.30 -2.64 -10.98
N THR A 161 -7.22 -2.33 -10.29
CA THR A 161 -6.42 -3.30 -9.53
C THR A 161 -6.73 -3.29 -8.03
N VAL A 162 -7.58 -2.37 -7.57
CA VAL A 162 -7.98 -2.29 -6.16
C VAL A 162 -8.83 -3.51 -5.79
N PRO A 163 -8.42 -4.31 -4.78
CA PRO A 163 -9.19 -5.48 -4.36
C PRO A 163 -10.52 -5.08 -3.73
N GLU A 164 -11.54 -5.91 -3.89
CA GLU A 164 -12.79 -5.72 -3.17
C GLU A 164 -12.56 -5.70 -1.65
N PRO A 165 -13.27 -4.82 -0.93
CA PRO A 165 -13.14 -4.77 0.52
C PRO A 165 -13.52 -6.12 1.12
N PRO A 166 -12.81 -6.58 2.15
CA PRO A 166 -13.15 -7.85 2.82
C PRO A 166 -14.59 -7.81 3.35
N PRO A 167 -15.26 -8.95 3.42
CA PRO A 167 -16.60 -9.02 3.97
C PRO A 167 -16.62 -8.45 5.38
N LEU A 168 -17.65 -7.68 5.70
CA LEU A 168 -17.81 -7.09 7.02
C LEU A 168 -17.93 -8.21 8.07
N GLU A 169 -17.23 -8.04 9.19
CA GLU A 169 -17.39 -8.94 10.33
C GLU A 169 -18.86 -8.98 10.81
N ALA A 170 -19.28 -10.11 11.36
CA ALA A 170 -20.63 -10.28 11.88
C ALA A 170 -20.93 -9.19 12.92
N GLY A 171 -21.94 -8.35 12.64
CA GLY A 171 -22.31 -7.21 13.50
C GLY A 171 -21.81 -5.84 13.05
N ALA A 172 -20.97 -5.76 12.04
CA ALA A 172 -20.52 -4.47 11.49
C ALA A 172 -21.65 -3.83 10.65
N VAL A 173 -21.96 -2.56 10.93
CA VAL A 173 -22.96 -1.79 10.17
C VAL A 173 -22.30 -1.17 8.95
N LYS A 174 -22.84 -1.42 7.75
CA LYS A 174 -22.45 -0.67 6.55
C LYS A 174 -22.71 0.82 6.78
N LYS A 175 -21.66 1.63 6.76
CA LYS A 175 -21.81 3.08 6.64
C LYS A 175 -22.49 3.37 5.30
N LYS A 176 -23.67 4.00 5.34
CA LYS A 176 -24.37 4.51 4.17
C LYS A 176 -23.75 5.78 3.66
#